data_280f5ca7964c7de39d4eef8639838da8
#
_entry.id   280f5ca7964c7de39d4eef8639838da8
#
_cell.length_a   1.000
_cell.length_b   1.000
_cell.length_c   1.000
_cell.angle_alpha   90.00
_cell.angle_beta   90.00
_cell.angle_gamma   90.00
#
_symmetry.space_group_name_H-M   'P 1'
#
loop_
_entity.id
_entity.type
_entity.pdbx_description
1 polymer ?
#
loop_
_entity_poly.entity_id
_entity_poly.type
_entity_poly.pdbx_seq_one_letter_code
_entity_poly.pdbx_strand_id
1 'polypeptide(L)'
;MLDLLQWQPPEDLLPTVGFGAPLDARGADWSGRDLAGIDLRGAALCRVDLRGADLSACDLDGADLRLARFDVFTRFPEGFDHRSSGAVGPGAKLNGAFLNSADLRGLDLRSCNLMGAYLSGADLSGSLLDGVRLVGADLRHAVLRGASCVGASFSCCQLDFADFRAADLSSARLEGAESLSGADFSGCLGLDAERSALLSRPYKELDTWNPLTRETTRTSLEA
;
A
#
# COMPACT_ATOMS: atom_id res chain seq x y z
N MET A 1 7.21 -27.36 1.77
CA MET A 1 7.04 -25.94 1.43
C MET A 1 6.42 -25.31 2.68
N LEU A 2 7.21 -24.57 3.45
CA LEU A 2 6.72 -23.93 4.68
C LEU A 2 5.75 -22.81 4.27
N ASP A 3 4.54 -22.87 4.79
CA ASP A 3 3.53 -21.81 4.59
C ASP A 3 3.94 -20.59 5.42
N LEU A 4 4.61 -19.63 4.77
CA LEU A 4 5.10 -18.41 5.40
C LEU A 4 3.98 -17.47 5.89
N LEU A 5 2.72 -17.76 5.52
CA LEU A 5 1.55 -17.00 5.98
C LEU A 5 1.08 -17.43 7.38
N GLN A 6 1.50 -18.60 7.84
CA GLN A 6 1.14 -19.14 9.16
C GLN A 6 2.34 -19.34 10.08
N TRP A 7 3.52 -18.85 9.69
CA TRP A 7 4.70 -18.97 10.54
C TRP A 7 4.50 -18.17 11.83
N GLN A 8 4.38 -18.89 12.93
CA GLN A 8 4.47 -18.33 14.27
C GLN A 8 5.85 -18.71 14.81
N PRO A 9 6.61 -17.76 15.40
CA PRO A 9 7.83 -18.14 16.06
C PRO A 9 7.50 -19.18 17.13
N PRO A 10 8.30 -20.25 17.27
CA PRO A 10 8.16 -21.15 18.41
C PRO A 10 8.13 -20.35 19.70
N GLU A 11 7.33 -20.77 20.67
CA GLU A 11 7.19 -20.07 21.96
C GLU A 11 8.55 -19.88 22.68
N ASP A 12 9.53 -20.70 22.35
CA ASP A 12 10.91 -20.68 22.87
C ASP A 12 11.80 -19.60 22.19
N LEU A 13 11.36 -18.97 21.11
CA LEU A 13 12.05 -17.87 20.41
C LEU A 13 11.52 -16.48 20.82
N LEU A 14 10.75 -16.37 21.89
CA LEU A 14 10.67 -15.11 22.62
C LEU A 14 12.11 -14.82 23.11
N PRO A 15 12.72 -13.68 22.73
CA PRO A 15 14.12 -13.46 22.99
C PRO A 15 14.39 -13.52 24.48
N THR A 16 14.99 -14.62 24.91
CA THR A 16 15.71 -14.65 26.19
C THR A 16 16.86 -13.64 26.01
N VAL A 17 16.90 -12.66 26.89
CA VAL A 17 17.96 -11.65 26.99
C VAL A 17 19.31 -12.38 26.98
N GLY A 18 19.96 -12.47 25.80
CA GLY A 18 21.21 -13.18 25.62
C GLY A 18 21.93 -12.70 24.37
N PHE A 19 23.14 -12.25 24.53
CA PHE A 19 24.08 -11.78 23.51
C PHE A 19 24.04 -12.65 22.24
N GLY A 20 23.24 -12.29 21.26
CA GLY A 20 23.06 -13.03 20.01
C GLY A 20 22.86 -12.06 18.84
N ALA A 21 22.93 -12.59 17.63
CA ALA A 21 22.62 -11.83 16.42
C ALA A 21 21.23 -11.18 16.52
N PRO A 22 21.00 -10.01 15.87
CA PRO A 22 19.69 -9.37 15.84
C PRO A 22 18.59 -10.33 15.41
N LEU A 23 17.41 -10.22 16.01
CA LEU A 23 16.27 -11.08 15.73
C LEU A 23 15.87 -10.98 14.27
N ASP A 24 15.72 -12.11 13.59
CA ASP A 24 15.12 -12.20 12.25
C ASP A 24 13.66 -12.67 12.36
N ALA A 25 12.73 -11.74 12.19
CA ALA A 25 11.29 -12.01 12.22
C ALA A 25 10.60 -11.61 10.90
N ARG A 26 11.34 -11.56 9.81
CA ARG A 26 10.80 -11.15 8.51
C ARG A 26 9.56 -11.93 8.11
N GLY A 27 8.46 -11.20 7.83
CA GLY A 27 7.20 -11.78 7.41
C GLY A 27 6.39 -12.46 8.53
N ALA A 28 6.81 -12.35 9.79
CA ALA A 28 6.08 -12.91 10.92
C ALA A 28 4.71 -12.20 11.09
N ASP A 29 3.74 -12.92 11.63
CA ASP A 29 2.48 -12.35 12.09
C ASP A 29 2.55 -12.11 13.60
N TRP A 30 2.69 -10.84 13.96
CA TRP A 30 2.66 -10.36 15.35
C TRP A 30 1.42 -9.50 15.64
N SER A 31 0.40 -9.64 14.79
CA SER A 31 -0.83 -8.86 14.96
C SER A 31 -1.45 -9.10 16.35
N GLY A 32 -1.80 -8.00 17.02
CA GLY A 32 -2.42 -8.01 18.34
C GLY A 32 -1.55 -8.54 19.47
N ARG A 33 -0.26 -8.81 19.26
CA ARG A 33 0.63 -9.34 20.32
C ARG A 33 1.13 -8.24 21.25
N ASP A 34 1.31 -8.60 22.50
CA ASP A 34 2.04 -7.79 23.47
C ASP A 34 3.55 -8.13 23.34
N LEU A 35 4.33 -7.17 22.85
CA LEU A 35 5.77 -7.27 22.65
C LEU A 35 6.51 -6.32 23.61
N ALA A 36 5.80 -5.74 24.58
CA ALA A 36 6.36 -4.74 25.48
C ALA A 36 7.61 -5.25 26.20
N GLY A 37 8.69 -4.46 26.13
CA GLY A 37 9.96 -4.77 26.81
C GLY A 37 10.88 -5.73 26.05
N ILE A 38 10.52 -6.16 24.84
CA ILE A 38 11.42 -6.96 23.99
C ILE A 38 12.48 -6.04 23.39
N ASP A 39 13.74 -6.49 23.42
CA ASP A 39 14.85 -5.85 22.73
C ASP A 39 14.79 -6.22 21.24
N LEU A 40 14.40 -5.25 20.42
CA LEU A 40 14.30 -5.39 18.96
C LEU A 40 15.38 -4.58 18.22
N ARG A 41 16.44 -4.18 18.91
CA ARG A 41 17.55 -3.42 18.30
C ARG A 41 18.17 -4.17 17.14
N GLY A 42 18.24 -3.49 15.99
CA GLY A 42 18.77 -4.07 14.77
C GLY A 42 17.97 -5.24 14.20
N ALA A 43 16.78 -5.55 14.75
CA ALA A 43 15.97 -6.66 14.31
C ALA A 43 15.54 -6.50 12.85
N ALA A 44 15.51 -7.62 12.10
CA ALA A 44 14.98 -7.67 10.74
C ALA A 44 13.46 -7.90 10.82
N LEU A 45 12.68 -6.81 10.77
CA LEU A 45 11.22 -6.79 10.88
C LEU A 45 10.53 -6.50 9.54
N CYS A 46 11.24 -6.69 8.43
CA CYS A 46 10.64 -6.46 7.11
C CYS A 46 9.40 -7.32 6.91
N ARG A 47 8.29 -6.68 6.46
CA ARG A 47 7.01 -7.34 6.16
C ARG A 47 6.32 -8.02 7.36
N VAL A 48 6.73 -7.72 8.58
CA VAL A 48 6.03 -8.20 9.79
C VAL A 48 4.64 -7.56 9.86
N ASP A 49 3.64 -8.33 10.24
CA ASP A 49 2.33 -7.78 10.56
C ASP A 49 2.30 -7.35 12.04
N LEU A 50 2.29 -6.04 12.27
CA LEU A 50 2.28 -5.41 13.60
C LEU A 50 0.92 -4.80 13.94
N ARG A 51 -0.13 -5.04 13.15
CA ARG A 51 -1.43 -4.41 13.38
C ARG A 51 -1.95 -4.77 14.77
N GLY A 52 -2.30 -3.74 15.56
CA GLY A 52 -2.74 -3.90 16.94
C GLY A 52 -1.68 -4.39 17.93
N ALA A 53 -0.43 -4.56 17.52
CA ALA A 53 0.65 -5.00 18.40
C ALA A 53 1.07 -3.89 19.38
N ASP A 54 1.51 -4.28 20.57
CA ASP A 54 2.08 -3.36 21.56
C ASP A 54 3.60 -3.48 21.60
N LEU A 55 4.29 -2.46 21.04
CA LEU A 55 5.73 -2.29 21.07
C LEU A 55 6.15 -1.12 21.99
N SER A 56 5.24 -0.61 22.81
CA SER A 56 5.42 0.66 23.53
C SER A 56 6.66 0.70 24.45
N ALA A 57 7.12 -0.45 24.90
CA ALA A 57 8.33 -0.58 25.74
C ALA A 57 9.47 -1.33 25.02
N CYS A 58 9.40 -1.51 23.68
CA CYS A 58 10.47 -2.10 22.90
C CYS A 58 11.57 -1.08 22.59
N ASP A 59 12.79 -1.58 22.41
CA ASP A 59 13.85 -0.81 21.77
C ASP A 59 13.93 -1.20 20.29
N LEU A 60 13.61 -0.25 19.41
CA LEU A 60 13.59 -0.41 17.95
C LEU A 60 14.80 0.26 17.26
N ASP A 61 15.86 0.63 18.01
CA ASP A 61 17.03 1.29 17.42
C ASP A 61 17.67 0.40 16.34
N GLY A 62 17.82 0.94 15.13
CA GLY A 62 18.37 0.23 13.99
C GLY A 62 17.49 -0.91 13.45
N ALA A 63 16.27 -1.13 13.94
CA ALA A 63 15.37 -2.14 13.41
C ALA A 63 14.92 -1.81 11.97
N ASP A 64 14.85 -2.81 11.10
CA ASP A 64 14.39 -2.68 9.73
C ASP A 64 12.90 -3.00 9.61
N LEU A 65 12.06 -1.96 9.60
CA LEU A 65 10.61 -2.07 9.49
C LEU A 65 10.07 -1.91 8.05
N ARG A 66 10.91 -1.99 7.04
CA ARG A 66 10.43 -1.81 5.67
C ARG A 66 9.31 -2.79 5.32
N LEU A 67 8.19 -2.26 4.83
CA LEU A 67 6.97 -3.02 4.51
C LEU A 67 6.31 -3.71 5.72
N ALA A 68 6.75 -3.48 6.95
CA ALA A 68 6.00 -3.92 8.12
C ALA A 68 4.64 -3.22 8.13
N ARG A 69 3.59 -3.95 8.47
CA ARG A 69 2.22 -3.43 8.47
C ARG A 69 1.84 -2.94 9.86
N PHE A 70 1.29 -1.75 9.96
CA PHE A 70 0.73 -1.23 11.21
C PHE A 70 -0.64 -0.60 10.99
N ASP A 71 -1.38 -0.41 12.06
CA ASP A 71 -2.67 0.27 12.06
C ASP A 71 -2.77 1.30 13.20
N VAL A 72 -3.97 1.86 13.39
CA VAL A 72 -4.23 2.86 14.45
C VAL A 72 -4.17 2.29 15.87
N PHE A 73 -4.18 0.97 16.01
CA PHE A 73 -4.10 0.27 17.30
C PHE A 73 -2.68 -0.16 17.65
N THR A 74 -1.76 -0.14 16.68
CA THR A 74 -0.34 -0.45 16.91
C THR A 74 0.29 0.61 17.81
N ARG A 75 0.91 0.16 18.89
CA ARG A 75 1.54 1.05 19.88
C ARG A 75 3.06 0.98 19.73
N PHE A 76 3.64 2.07 19.26
CA PHE A 76 5.10 2.22 19.13
C PHE A 76 5.71 2.88 20.36
N PRO A 77 7.04 2.71 20.59
CA PRO A 77 7.75 3.41 21.65
C PRO A 77 7.57 4.93 21.56
N GLU A 78 7.56 5.59 22.71
CA GLU A 78 7.50 7.04 22.76
C GLU A 78 8.70 7.67 22.01
N GLY A 79 8.41 8.63 21.13
CA GLY A 79 9.43 9.31 20.32
C GLY A 79 9.88 8.53 19.07
N PHE A 80 9.44 7.30 18.85
CA PHE A 80 9.79 6.56 17.64
C PHE A 80 9.01 7.07 16.43
N ASP A 81 9.71 7.56 15.39
CA ASP A 81 9.05 8.02 14.13
C ASP A 81 8.70 6.83 13.23
N HIS A 82 7.67 6.08 13.63
CA HIS A 82 7.17 4.94 12.88
C HIS A 82 6.73 5.32 11.45
N ARG A 83 6.29 6.56 11.23
CA ARG A 83 5.83 7.02 9.91
C ARG A 83 6.96 7.13 8.90
N SER A 84 8.20 7.36 9.36
CA SER A 84 9.39 7.46 8.50
C SER A 84 10.21 6.16 8.48
N SER A 85 9.76 5.11 9.17
CA SER A 85 10.52 3.84 9.31
C SER A 85 10.49 2.93 8.08
N GLY A 86 9.69 3.26 7.07
CA GLY A 86 9.41 2.40 5.93
C GLY A 86 8.28 1.39 6.17
N ALA A 87 7.69 1.39 7.36
CA ALA A 87 6.48 0.63 7.65
C ALA A 87 5.26 1.22 6.92
N VAL A 88 4.27 0.37 6.64
CA VAL A 88 3.10 0.67 5.84
C VAL A 88 1.86 0.72 6.73
N GLY A 89 1.20 1.85 6.74
CA GLY A 89 0.00 2.07 7.55
C GLY A 89 -0.40 3.55 7.54
N PRO A 90 -1.39 3.96 8.34
CA PRO A 90 -1.96 5.31 8.28
C PRO A 90 -0.92 6.41 8.48
N GLY A 91 -0.88 7.39 7.56
CA GLY A 91 0.02 8.53 7.61
C GLY A 91 1.49 8.24 7.36
N ALA A 92 1.84 7.04 6.88
CA ALA A 92 3.23 6.67 6.57
C ALA A 92 3.83 7.58 5.48
N LYS A 93 5.12 7.90 5.62
CA LYS A 93 5.90 8.69 4.66
C LYS A 93 6.63 7.73 3.71
N LEU A 94 5.97 7.36 2.64
CA LEU A 94 6.41 6.36 1.66
C LEU A 94 6.77 6.99 0.30
N ASN A 95 7.15 8.26 0.30
CA ASN A 95 7.57 8.94 -0.92
C ASN A 95 8.81 8.25 -1.52
N GLY A 96 8.73 7.92 -2.82
CA GLY A 96 9.78 7.19 -3.52
C GLY A 96 9.98 5.74 -3.06
N ALA A 97 9.09 5.20 -2.23
CA ALA A 97 9.23 3.83 -1.72
C ALA A 97 9.10 2.77 -2.82
N PHE A 98 9.91 1.71 -2.72
CA PHE A 98 9.84 0.56 -3.62
C PHE A 98 8.80 -0.45 -3.13
N LEU A 99 7.59 -0.34 -3.68
CA LEU A 99 6.41 -1.14 -3.33
C LEU A 99 5.93 -2.01 -4.51
N ASN A 100 6.83 -2.26 -5.49
CA ASN A 100 6.48 -3.08 -6.66
C ASN A 100 6.00 -4.46 -6.22
N SER A 101 4.87 -4.90 -6.78
CA SER A 101 4.23 -6.19 -6.47
C SER A 101 3.97 -6.42 -4.98
N ALA A 102 3.91 -5.36 -4.17
CA ALA A 102 3.60 -5.46 -2.75
C ALA A 102 2.13 -5.87 -2.55
N ASP A 103 1.88 -6.74 -1.56
CA ASP A 103 0.53 -7.03 -1.08
C ASP A 103 0.12 -5.96 -0.06
N LEU A 104 -0.74 -5.05 -0.49
CA LEU A 104 -1.27 -3.92 0.29
C LEU A 104 -2.79 -4.02 0.47
N ARG A 105 -3.37 -5.20 0.23
CA ARG A 105 -4.81 -5.44 0.26
C ARG A 105 -5.42 -5.10 1.61
N GLY A 106 -6.56 -4.37 1.55
CA GLY A 106 -7.36 -4.03 2.72
C GLY A 106 -6.64 -3.17 3.76
N LEU A 107 -5.46 -2.61 3.47
CA LEU A 107 -4.74 -1.77 4.41
C LEU A 107 -5.35 -0.37 4.50
N ASP A 108 -5.29 0.20 5.69
CA ASP A 108 -5.54 1.62 5.89
C ASP A 108 -4.28 2.42 5.53
N LEU A 109 -4.31 3.10 4.39
CA LEU A 109 -3.23 3.94 3.87
C LEU A 109 -3.62 5.42 3.86
N ARG A 110 -4.72 5.78 4.55
CA ARG A 110 -5.18 7.16 4.59
C ARG A 110 -4.11 8.11 5.09
N SER A 111 -4.04 9.27 4.47
CA SER A 111 -3.04 10.30 4.76
C SER A 111 -1.59 9.89 4.51
N CYS A 112 -1.33 8.76 3.84
CA CYS A 112 0.02 8.40 3.42
C CYS A 112 0.56 9.40 2.38
N ASN A 113 1.85 9.56 2.38
CA ASN A 113 2.57 10.23 1.30
C ASN A 113 3.24 9.19 0.40
N LEU A 114 2.65 8.92 -0.76
CA LEU A 114 3.13 7.96 -1.77
C LEU A 114 3.67 8.68 -3.03
N MET A 115 4.06 9.95 -2.90
CA MET A 115 4.60 10.72 -4.04
C MET A 115 5.83 10.02 -4.64
N GLY A 116 5.79 9.78 -5.96
CA GLY A 116 6.88 9.12 -6.68
C GLY A 116 7.15 7.68 -6.26
N ALA A 117 6.25 7.04 -5.51
CA ALA A 117 6.40 5.65 -5.11
C ALA A 117 6.31 4.70 -6.32
N TYR A 118 7.05 3.60 -6.26
CA TYR A 118 7.04 2.54 -7.25
C TYR A 118 6.05 1.46 -6.83
N LEU A 119 4.84 1.48 -7.38
CA LEU A 119 3.71 0.59 -7.05
C LEU A 119 3.33 -0.33 -8.22
N SER A 120 4.23 -0.49 -9.21
CA SER A 120 3.92 -1.32 -10.38
C SER A 120 3.59 -2.74 -9.96
N GLY A 121 2.41 -3.22 -10.38
CA GLY A 121 1.89 -4.54 -10.03
C GLY A 121 1.51 -4.73 -8.56
N ALA A 122 1.50 -3.68 -7.74
CA ALA A 122 1.05 -3.79 -6.34
C ALA A 122 -0.46 -4.11 -6.27
N ASP A 123 -0.86 -4.90 -5.28
CA ASP A 123 -2.26 -5.20 -5.01
C ASP A 123 -2.77 -4.34 -3.85
N LEU A 124 -3.56 -3.34 -4.19
CA LEU A 124 -4.22 -2.37 -3.30
C LEU A 124 -5.73 -2.67 -3.19
N SER A 125 -6.18 -3.87 -3.56
CA SER A 125 -7.60 -4.21 -3.56
C SER A 125 -8.22 -3.98 -2.19
N GLY A 126 -9.35 -3.25 -2.16
CA GLY A 126 -10.10 -2.97 -0.93
C GLY A 126 -9.35 -2.10 0.09
N SER A 127 -8.20 -1.51 -0.25
CA SER A 127 -7.48 -0.61 0.66
C SER A 127 -8.18 0.74 0.80
N LEU A 128 -7.90 1.45 1.89
CA LEU A 128 -8.38 2.81 2.14
C LEU A 128 -7.28 3.80 1.75
N LEU A 129 -7.49 4.51 0.64
CA LEU A 129 -6.55 5.48 0.05
C LEU A 129 -7.12 6.92 0.08
N ASP A 130 -8.08 7.19 0.96
CA ASP A 130 -8.76 8.49 0.97
C ASP A 130 -7.77 9.61 1.28
N GLY A 131 -7.76 10.64 0.41
CA GLY A 131 -6.87 11.77 0.50
C GLY A 131 -5.39 11.48 0.30
N VAL A 132 -5.03 10.29 -0.18
CA VAL A 132 -3.63 9.90 -0.41
C VAL A 132 -3.00 10.72 -1.55
N ARG A 133 -1.74 11.08 -1.36
CA ARG A 133 -0.94 11.79 -2.36
C ARG A 133 -0.08 10.79 -3.13
N LEU A 134 -0.49 10.49 -4.36
CA LEU A 134 0.21 9.56 -5.27
C LEU A 134 0.97 10.29 -6.40
N VAL A 135 1.05 11.60 -6.33
CA VAL A 135 1.62 12.43 -7.42
C VAL A 135 2.93 11.84 -7.94
N GLY A 136 2.99 11.54 -9.24
CA GLY A 136 4.17 11.00 -9.91
C GLY A 136 4.47 9.52 -9.56
N ALA A 137 3.57 8.81 -8.93
CA ALA A 137 3.76 7.38 -8.63
C ALA A 137 3.62 6.51 -9.90
N ASP A 138 4.38 5.41 -9.94
CA ASP A 138 4.23 4.36 -10.94
C ASP A 138 3.23 3.31 -10.44
N LEU A 139 2.02 3.33 -10.99
CA LEU A 139 0.92 2.41 -10.68
C LEU A 139 0.60 1.47 -11.84
N ARG A 140 1.54 1.29 -12.77
CA ARG A 140 1.31 0.39 -13.91
C ARG A 140 1.01 -1.03 -13.42
N HIS A 141 -0.05 -1.62 -13.97
CA HIS A 141 -0.54 -2.94 -13.58
C HIS A 141 -0.95 -3.07 -12.10
N ALA A 142 -1.05 -1.97 -11.35
CA ALA A 142 -1.53 -2.02 -9.98
C ALA A 142 -3.02 -2.42 -9.93
N VAL A 143 -3.42 -3.15 -8.88
CA VAL A 143 -4.80 -3.57 -8.68
C VAL A 143 -5.40 -2.75 -7.54
N LEU A 144 -6.34 -1.86 -7.87
CA LEU A 144 -7.07 -1.00 -6.93
C LEU A 144 -8.55 -1.40 -6.84
N ARG A 145 -8.87 -2.65 -7.13
CA ARG A 145 -10.25 -3.12 -7.19
C ARG A 145 -10.98 -2.92 -5.86
N GLY A 146 -12.11 -2.20 -5.90
CA GLY A 146 -12.90 -1.92 -4.71
C GLY A 146 -12.18 -1.06 -3.65
N ALA A 147 -11.07 -0.43 -4.00
CA ALA A 147 -10.37 0.49 -3.09
C ALA A 147 -11.18 1.79 -2.90
N SER A 148 -11.10 2.37 -1.70
CA SER A 148 -11.59 3.73 -1.45
C SER A 148 -10.47 4.72 -1.77
N CYS A 149 -10.65 5.52 -2.81
CA CYS A 149 -9.71 6.53 -3.28
C CYS A 149 -10.30 7.95 -3.22
N VAL A 150 -11.23 8.19 -2.29
CA VAL A 150 -11.95 9.46 -2.17
C VAL A 150 -10.98 10.61 -1.98
N GLY A 151 -11.00 11.60 -2.89
CA GLY A 151 -10.10 12.75 -2.85
C GLY A 151 -8.62 12.44 -3.08
N ALA A 152 -8.26 11.22 -3.48
CA ALA A 152 -6.88 10.85 -3.81
C ALA A 152 -6.36 11.63 -5.02
N SER A 153 -5.04 11.88 -5.07
CA SER A 153 -4.41 12.58 -6.18
C SER A 153 -3.53 11.65 -7.00
N PHE A 154 -3.94 11.38 -8.24
CA PHE A 154 -3.22 10.60 -9.25
C PHE A 154 -2.50 11.47 -10.30
N SER A 155 -2.31 12.76 -10.01
CA SER A 155 -1.63 13.66 -10.94
C SER A 155 -0.22 13.15 -11.28
N CYS A 156 0.14 13.19 -12.56
CA CYS A 156 1.42 12.70 -13.09
C CYS A 156 1.70 11.21 -12.81
N CYS A 157 0.70 10.41 -12.41
CA CYS A 157 0.86 8.97 -12.23
C CYS A 157 0.84 8.24 -13.59
N GLN A 158 1.61 7.15 -13.67
CA GLN A 158 1.48 6.16 -14.72
C GLN A 158 0.46 5.11 -14.28
N LEU A 159 -0.68 5.03 -14.97
CA LEU A 159 -1.80 4.16 -14.64
C LEU A 159 -2.02 3.06 -15.69
N ASP A 160 -1.03 2.81 -16.58
CA ASP A 160 -1.20 1.85 -17.66
C ASP A 160 -1.56 0.47 -17.10
N PHE A 161 -2.64 -0.11 -17.64
CA PHE A 161 -3.19 -1.40 -17.22
C PHE A 161 -3.57 -1.51 -15.74
N ALA A 162 -3.74 -0.40 -15.03
CA ALA A 162 -4.25 -0.42 -13.66
C ALA A 162 -5.71 -0.88 -13.62
N ASP A 163 -6.06 -1.67 -12.61
CA ASP A 163 -7.41 -2.20 -12.41
C ASP A 163 -8.13 -1.41 -11.30
N PHE A 164 -8.95 -0.45 -11.69
CA PHE A 164 -9.77 0.36 -10.76
C PHE A 164 -11.20 -0.16 -10.61
N ARG A 165 -11.52 -1.34 -11.10
CA ARG A 165 -12.89 -1.83 -11.09
C ARG A 165 -13.53 -1.74 -9.72
N ALA A 166 -14.75 -1.17 -9.69
CA ALA A 166 -15.55 -0.94 -8.48
C ALA A 166 -14.84 -0.08 -7.39
N ALA A 167 -13.79 0.67 -7.73
CA ALA A 167 -13.16 1.62 -6.80
C ALA A 167 -14.05 2.86 -6.61
N ASP A 168 -13.97 3.47 -5.43
CA ASP A 168 -14.57 4.79 -5.18
C ASP A 168 -13.55 5.88 -5.49
N LEU A 169 -13.75 6.58 -6.60
CA LEU A 169 -12.92 7.68 -7.10
C LEU A 169 -13.58 9.06 -6.87
N SER A 170 -14.56 9.13 -5.96
CA SER A 170 -15.24 10.38 -5.64
C SER A 170 -14.24 11.48 -5.28
N SER A 171 -14.31 12.59 -6.01
CA SER A 171 -13.39 13.73 -5.84
C SER A 171 -11.91 13.39 -6.04
N ALA A 172 -11.57 12.21 -6.55
CA ALA A 172 -10.20 11.88 -6.94
C ALA A 172 -9.77 12.73 -8.15
N ARG A 173 -8.48 13.02 -8.28
CA ARG A 173 -7.93 13.80 -9.39
C ARG A 173 -7.15 12.90 -10.32
N LEU A 174 -7.75 12.56 -11.46
CA LEU A 174 -7.19 11.70 -12.52
C LEU A 174 -6.78 12.49 -13.76
N GLU A 175 -7.35 13.68 -13.98
CA GLU A 175 -7.15 14.48 -15.19
C GLU A 175 -5.67 14.67 -15.53
N GLY A 176 -4.85 14.93 -14.52
CA GLY A 176 -3.40 15.13 -14.68
C GLY A 176 -2.56 13.86 -14.69
N ALA A 177 -3.14 12.67 -14.82
CA ALA A 177 -2.36 11.43 -14.94
C ALA A 177 -1.48 11.46 -16.21
N GLU A 178 -0.25 10.91 -16.12
CA GLU A 178 0.68 10.87 -17.25
C GLU A 178 0.17 9.93 -18.35
N SER A 179 -0.27 8.72 -17.97
CA SER A 179 -0.88 7.75 -18.88
C SER A 179 -1.93 6.91 -18.15
N LEU A 180 -2.89 6.38 -18.91
CA LEU A 180 -3.91 5.44 -18.44
C LEU A 180 -4.29 4.39 -19.49
N SER A 181 -3.35 4.07 -20.39
CA SER A 181 -3.55 3.10 -21.45
C SER A 181 -3.93 1.72 -20.92
N GLY A 182 -5.08 1.20 -21.29
CA GLY A 182 -5.57 -0.09 -20.81
C GLY A 182 -5.99 -0.10 -19.33
N ALA A 183 -6.08 1.05 -18.65
CA ALA A 183 -6.66 1.11 -17.31
C ALA A 183 -8.16 0.80 -17.37
N ASP A 184 -8.68 0.08 -16.38
CA ASP A 184 -10.08 -0.31 -16.32
C ASP A 184 -10.80 0.37 -15.15
N PHE A 185 -11.80 1.19 -15.49
CA PHE A 185 -12.63 1.97 -14.57
C PHE A 185 -14.06 1.42 -14.44
N SER A 186 -14.32 0.18 -14.90
CA SER A 186 -15.66 -0.40 -14.89
C SER A 186 -16.26 -0.43 -13.48
N GLY A 187 -17.47 0.11 -13.36
CA GLY A 187 -18.20 0.15 -12.09
C GLY A 187 -17.59 1.06 -11.01
N CYS A 188 -16.66 1.95 -11.37
CA CYS A 188 -16.16 2.97 -10.46
C CYS A 188 -17.24 3.95 -10.06
N LEU A 189 -17.15 4.46 -8.82
CA LEU A 189 -17.97 5.54 -8.32
C LEU A 189 -17.24 6.88 -8.45
N GLY A 190 -18.00 7.96 -8.62
CA GLY A 190 -17.52 9.34 -8.49
C GLY A 190 -16.71 9.87 -9.67
N LEU A 191 -16.75 9.22 -10.84
CA LEU A 191 -16.06 9.69 -12.06
C LEU A 191 -16.84 10.73 -12.88
N ASP A 192 -18.08 11.06 -12.52
CA ASP A 192 -18.95 11.85 -13.39
C ASP A 192 -18.35 13.22 -13.76
N ALA A 193 -17.67 13.87 -12.83
CA ALA A 193 -17.04 15.17 -13.07
C ALA A 193 -15.81 15.07 -13.99
N GLU A 194 -15.04 13.98 -13.94
CA GLU A 194 -13.80 13.81 -14.70
C GLU A 194 -13.97 13.00 -15.98
N ARG A 195 -15.05 12.24 -16.13
CA ARG A 195 -15.32 11.33 -17.25
C ARG A 195 -15.14 12.00 -18.61
N SER A 196 -15.68 13.19 -18.79
CA SER A 196 -15.57 13.94 -20.06
C SER A 196 -14.11 14.31 -20.39
N ALA A 197 -13.35 14.73 -19.39
CA ALA A 197 -11.94 15.07 -19.57
C ALA A 197 -11.11 13.81 -19.88
N LEU A 198 -11.37 12.70 -19.20
CA LEU A 198 -10.69 11.42 -19.45
C LEU A 198 -11.00 10.91 -20.84
N LEU A 199 -12.24 10.98 -21.32
CA LEU A 199 -12.65 10.58 -22.68
C LEU A 199 -12.10 11.49 -23.78
N SER A 200 -11.59 12.67 -23.46
CA SER A 200 -10.94 13.57 -24.42
C SER A 200 -9.49 13.21 -24.72
N ARG A 201 -8.93 12.24 -24.01
CA ARG A 201 -7.53 11.81 -24.17
C ARG A 201 -7.31 11.11 -25.53
N PRO A 202 -6.04 10.93 -25.96
CA PRO A 202 -5.76 10.35 -27.27
C PRO A 202 -6.41 8.97 -27.48
N TYR A 203 -6.98 8.73 -28.66
CA TYR A 203 -7.66 7.47 -28.97
C TYR A 203 -6.77 6.24 -28.79
N LYS A 204 -5.46 6.35 -29.07
CA LYS A 204 -4.51 5.25 -28.88
C LYS A 204 -4.41 4.83 -27.42
N GLU A 205 -4.50 5.77 -26.52
CA GLU A 205 -4.51 5.50 -25.07
C GLU A 205 -5.83 4.86 -24.64
N LEU A 206 -6.94 5.44 -25.07
CA LEU A 206 -8.29 4.98 -24.68
C LEU A 206 -8.65 3.62 -25.28
N ASP A 207 -8.20 3.32 -26.50
CA ASP A 207 -8.56 2.09 -27.21
C ASP A 207 -7.52 0.97 -26.98
N THR A 208 -6.57 1.15 -26.05
CA THR A 208 -5.65 0.10 -25.65
C THR A 208 -6.41 -1.02 -24.92
N TRP A 209 -6.28 -2.24 -25.46
CA TRP A 209 -6.90 -3.44 -24.89
C TRP A 209 -6.16 -3.94 -23.66
N ASN A 210 -6.88 -4.16 -22.56
CA ASN A 210 -6.34 -4.79 -21.38
C ASN A 210 -6.64 -6.30 -21.41
N PRO A 211 -5.64 -7.18 -21.52
CA PRO A 211 -5.87 -8.62 -21.62
C PRO A 211 -6.37 -9.25 -20.31
N LEU A 212 -6.15 -8.61 -19.17
CA LEU A 212 -6.56 -9.12 -17.85
C LEU A 212 -8.04 -8.83 -17.58
N THR A 213 -8.49 -7.62 -17.90
CA THR A 213 -9.88 -7.22 -17.65
C THR A 213 -10.78 -7.44 -18.87
N ARG A 214 -10.18 -7.60 -20.07
CA ARG A 214 -10.85 -7.78 -21.37
C ARG A 214 -11.69 -6.58 -21.80
N GLU A 215 -11.22 -5.39 -21.45
CA GLU A 215 -11.85 -4.13 -21.78
C GLU A 215 -10.81 -3.14 -22.32
N THR A 216 -11.27 -2.09 -22.99
CA THR A 216 -10.45 -0.91 -23.27
C THR A 216 -10.74 0.15 -22.23
N THR A 217 -9.84 1.10 -22.06
CA THR A 217 -10.09 2.24 -21.15
C THR A 217 -11.35 2.98 -21.55
N ARG A 218 -11.59 3.15 -22.85
CA ARG A 218 -12.82 3.80 -23.36
C ARG A 218 -14.08 3.07 -22.90
N THR A 219 -14.17 1.76 -23.19
CA THR A 219 -15.36 0.98 -22.85
C THR A 219 -15.63 1.00 -21.34
N SER A 220 -14.58 0.94 -20.54
CA SER A 220 -14.71 0.97 -19.08
C SER A 220 -15.16 2.34 -18.54
N LEU A 221 -14.84 3.43 -19.23
CA LEU A 221 -15.30 4.78 -18.89
C LEU A 221 -16.74 5.07 -19.35
N GLU A 222 -17.20 4.38 -20.40
CA GLU A 222 -18.55 4.55 -20.97
C GLU A 222 -19.59 3.64 -20.30
N ALA A 223 -19.14 2.63 -19.55
CA ALA A 223 -20.00 1.71 -18.80
C ALA A 223 -20.55 2.36 -17.54
#